data_d7a45568f46a03f39f547b9b8dbc91b4
#
_entry.id   d7a45568f46a03f39f547b9b8dbc91b4
#
_cell.length_a   1.000
_cell.length_b   1.000
_cell.length_c   1.000
_cell.angle_alpha   90.00
_cell.angle_beta   90.00
_cell.angle_gamma   90.00
#
_symmetry.space_group_name_H-M   'P 1'
#
loop_
_entity.id
_entity.type
_entity.pdbx_description
1 polymer ?
#
loop_
_entity_poly.entity_id
_entity_poly.type
_entity_poly.pdbx_seq_one_letter_code
_entity_poly.pdbx_strand_id
1 'polypeptide(L)'
;MVQNDKKKKKKREGSDAVITLDRVSKSYSSGSPALDNVSLTIKKGEFVFIVGDSGSGKSTLIKLLLRELTPTSGRVIVNGADVARLKRRQVPKFRRNLGIVFQDFRLLNDRNVYENVAFAQRVIQMPTKLMRKNVPNALAEVGLAGKYKAKTKQLSGGEQQRVALARALVNEPPILLADEPTGNLDPKNSWEIMKLLERINEERGTTILVVTHNREIVDEMKKRVITMKKGVVISDEEKGGYIDED
;
A
#
# COMPACT_ATOMS: atom_id res chain seq x y z
N MET A 1 38.61 21.40 1.32
CA MET A 1 37.44 21.28 2.26
C MET A 1 36.07 21.24 1.60
N VAL A 2 35.90 21.71 0.36
CA VAL A 2 34.58 21.84 -0.33
C VAL A 2 34.04 20.51 -0.93
N GLN A 3 34.89 19.51 -1.20
CA GLN A 3 34.44 18.23 -1.79
C GLN A 3 33.80 17.24 -0.81
N ASN A 4 34.07 17.39 0.51
CA ASN A 4 33.54 16.48 1.53
C ASN A 4 32.09 16.79 1.91
N ASP A 5 31.64 18.03 1.75
CA ASP A 5 30.27 18.44 2.08
C ASP A 5 29.22 17.99 1.03
N LYS A 6 29.63 17.95 -0.25
CA LYS A 6 28.78 17.43 -1.34
C LYS A 6 28.51 15.93 -1.24
N LYS A 7 29.50 15.14 -0.77
CA LYS A 7 29.31 13.69 -0.53
C LYS A 7 28.42 13.41 0.69
N LYS A 8 28.49 14.23 1.74
CA LYS A 8 27.62 14.11 2.92
C LYS A 8 26.16 14.54 2.62
N LYS A 9 25.94 15.58 1.79
CA LYS A 9 24.61 15.99 1.35
C LYS A 9 23.92 14.91 0.48
N LYS A 10 24.65 14.33 -0.48
CA LYS A 10 24.12 13.24 -1.34
C LYS A 10 23.77 11.96 -0.57
N LYS A 11 24.41 11.72 0.59
CA LYS A 11 24.12 10.58 1.47
C LYS A 11 22.92 10.82 2.40
N ARG A 12 22.52 12.09 2.65
CA ARG A 12 21.34 12.46 3.47
C ARG A 12 20.03 12.49 2.67
N GLU A 13 20.05 12.85 1.38
CA GLU A 13 18.85 12.86 0.53
C GLU A 13 18.31 11.46 0.20
N GLY A 14 19.11 10.38 0.38
CA GLY A 14 18.67 8.99 0.20
C GLY A 14 18.22 8.27 1.46
N SER A 15 18.26 8.90 2.66
CA SER A 15 18.01 8.21 3.94
C SER A 15 16.53 8.06 4.28
N ASP A 16 15.63 8.85 3.70
CA ASP A 16 14.21 8.85 4.03
C ASP A 16 13.33 8.09 3.02
N ALA A 17 13.90 7.59 1.93
CA ALA A 17 13.18 6.82 0.92
C ALA A 17 12.83 5.42 1.45
N VAL A 18 11.55 5.07 1.45
CA VAL A 18 11.06 3.75 1.85
C VAL A 18 10.69 2.88 0.64
N ILE A 19 10.36 3.49 -0.50
CA ILE A 19 10.17 2.81 -1.78
C ILE A 19 11.01 3.54 -2.83
N THR A 20 11.82 2.78 -3.59
CA THR A 20 12.58 3.33 -4.73
C THR A 20 12.49 2.35 -5.90
N LEU A 21 12.04 2.84 -7.03
CA LEU A 21 12.19 2.18 -8.32
C LEU A 21 13.28 2.92 -9.10
N ASP A 22 14.26 2.18 -9.62
CA ASP A 22 15.35 2.72 -10.43
C ASP A 22 15.34 2.01 -11.78
N ARG A 23 14.81 2.70 -12.79
CA ARG A 23 14.68 2.23 -14.19
C ARG A 23 14.06 0.85 -14.32
N VAL A 24 12.93 0.66 -13.63
CA VAL A 24 12.24 -0.63 -13.54
C VAL A 24 11.43 -0.88 -14.79
N SER A 25 11.70 -2.01 -15.45
CA SER A 25 10.84 -2.53 -16.51
C SER A 25 10.32 -3.91 -16.15
N LYS A 26 9.09 -4.21 -16.59
CA LYS A 26 8.47 -5.52 -16.44
C LYS A 26 7.72 -5.90 -17.71
N SER A 27 8.21 -6.95 -18.37
CA SER A 27 7.51 -7.57 -19.49
C SER A 27 6.95 -8.93 -19.08
N TYR A 28 5.79 -9.29 -19.63
CA TYR A 28 5.26 -10.62 -19.65
C TYR A 28 5.63 -11.28 -20.98
N SER A 29 5.53 -12.58 -21.08
CA SER A 29 6.01 -13.39 -22.20
C SER A 29 5.45 -13.03 -23.59
N SER A 30 4.47 -12.14 -23.69
CA SER A 30 3.84 -11.73 -24.95
C SER A 30 3.43 -10.27 -24.91
N GLY A 31 4.11 -9.40 -25.65
CA GLY A 31 3.65 -8.05 -25.93
C GLY A 31 4.44 -6.90 -25.31
N SER A 32 3.82 -5.73 -25.27
CA SER A 32 4.38 -4.50 -24.71
C SER A 32 4.71 -4.64 -23.23
N PRO A 33 5.74 -3.95 -22.72
CA PRO A 33 6.08 -4.01 -21.30
C PRO A 33 4.92 -3.46 -20.45
N ALA A 34 4.61 -4.16 -19.36
CA ALA A 34 3.61 -3.69 -18.39
C ALA A 34 4.14 -2.53 -17.53
N LEU A 35 5.46 -2.44 -17.36
CA LEU A 35 6.19 -1.27 -16.87
C LEU A 35 7.40 -1.06 -17.76
N ASP A 36 7.68 0.19 -18.12
CA ASP A 36 8.80 0.57 -18.97
C ASP A 36 9.60 1.70 -18.35
N ASN A 37 10.85 1.38 -17.97
CA ASN A 37 11.83 2.32 -17.43
C ASN A 37 11.32 3.24 -16.30
N VAL A 38 10.44 2.71 -15.43
CA VAL A 38 9.83 3.47 -14.33
C VAL A 38 10.86 3.80 -13.26
N SER A 39 10.99 5.09 -12.93
CA SER A 39 11.81 5.59 -11.83
C SER A 39 10.93 6.46 -10.94
N LEU A 40 10.83 6.11 -9.65
CA LEU A 40 10.12 6.90 -8.64
C LEU A 40 10.69 6.64 -7.25
N THR A 41 10.48 7.59 -6.36
CA THR A 41 10.90 7.50 -4.97
C THR A 41 9.77 7.98 -4.06
N ILE A 42 9.43 7.17 -3.04
CA ILE A 42 8.45 7.52 -2.01
C ILE A 42 9.19 7.59 -0.68
N LYS A 43 9.03 8.71 0.02
CA LYS A 43 9.65 8.98 1.32
C LYS A 43 8.79 8.40 2.45
N LYS A 44 9.42 8.21 3.60
CA LYS A 44 8.73 7.77 4.81
C LYS A 44 7.64 8.78 5.21
N GLY A 45 6.46 8.26 5.55
CA GLY A 45 5.31 9.05 5.97
C GLY A 45 4.55 9.73 4.84
N GLU A 46 4.94 9.59 3.58
CA GLU A 46 4.15 10.14 2.47
C GLU A 46 2.82 9.41 2.29
N PHE A 47 1.81 10.15 1.87
CA PHE A 47 0.56 9.64 1.32
C PHE A 47 0.56 9.88 -0.19
N VAL A 48 0.56 8.82 -0.99
CA VAL A 48 0.74 8.91 -2.45
C VAL A 48 -0.38 8.16 -3.16
N PHE A 49 -0.98 8.81 -4.13
CA PHE A 49 -1.87 8.18 -5.09
C PHE A 49 -1.11 7.73 -6.32
N ILE A 50 -1.43 6.54 -6.83
CA ILE A 50 -1.04 6.06 -8.15
C ILE A 50 -2.31 5.96 -8.98
N VAL A 51 -2.40 6.78 -10.01
CA VAL A 51 -3.57 6.87 -10.89
C VAL A 51 -3.23 6.50 -12.32
N GLY A 52 -4.24 6.34 -13.15
CA GLY A 52 -4.11 6.02 -14.58
C GLY A 52 -5.14 5.00 -15.03
N ASP A 53 -5.28 4.81 -16.33
CA ASP A 53 -6.27 3.92 -16.95
C ASP A 53 -6.08 2.44 -16.60
N SER A 54 -7.09 1.63 -16.92
CA SER A 54 -6.96 0.19 -16.85
C SER A 54 -5.81 -0.29 -17.75
N GLY A 55 -4.94 -1.15 -17.23
CA GLY A 55 -3.77 -1.61 -17.97
C GLY A 55 -2.56 -0.67 -17.95
N SER A 56 -2.60 0.48 -17.26
CA SER A 56 -1.46 1.41 -17.18
C SER A 56 -0.25 0.89 -16.37
N GLY A 57 -0.35 -0.29 -15.72
CA GLY A 57 0.76 -0.91 -14.99
C GLY A 57 0.64 -0.87 -13.46
N LYS A 58 -0.39 -0.22 -12.88
CA LYS A 58 -0.58 -0.05 -11.43
C LYS A 58 -0.56 -1.36 -10.64
N SER A 59 -1.32 -2.35 -11.06
CA SER A 59 -1.35 -3.67 -10.39
C SER A 59 -0.03 -4.42 -10.54
N THR A 60 0.70 -4.22 -11.66
CA THR A 60 2.05 -4.76 -11.83
C THR A 60 3.02 -4.11 -10.86
N LEU A 61 2.92 -2.80 -10.64
CA LEU A 61 3.70 -2.07 -9.64
C LEU A 61 3.47 -2.65 -8.24
N ILE A 62 2.21 -2.78 -7.80
CA ILE A 62 1.89 -3.40 -6.49
C ILE A 62 2.48 -4.80 -6.36
N LYS A 63 2.35 -5.65 -7.39
CA LYS A 63 2.91 -7.01 -7.39
C LYS A 63 4.43 -7.03 -7.29
N LEU A 64 5.13 -6.06 -7.88
CA LEU A 64 6.57 -5.92 -7.72
C LEU A 64 6.93 -5.50 -6.29
N LEU A 65 6.24 -4.51 -5.72
CA LEU A 65 6.46 -4.06 -4.34
C LEU A 65 6.24 -5.19 -3.33
N LEU A 66 5.27 -6.08 -3.58
CA LEU A 66 4.98 -7.26 -2.77
C LEU A 66 5.92 -8.44 -3.04
N ARG A 67 6.83 -8.35 -4.04
CA ARG A 67 7.64 -9.49 -4.48
C ARG A 67 6.79 -10.68 -4.95
N GLU A 68 5.61 -10.43 -5.48
CA GLU A 68 4.82 -11.43 -6.23
C GLU A 68 5.40 -11.62 -7.63
N LEU A 69 5.94 -10.53 -8.20
CA LEU A 69 6.70 -10.50 -9.43
C LEU A 69 8.13 -10.01 -9.17
N THR A 70 9.02 -10.32 -10.10
CA THR A 70 10.34 -9.72 -10.21
C THR A 70 10.40 -8.80 -11.42
N PRO A 71 11.13 -7.68 -11.35
CA PRO A 71 11.36 -6.85 -12.52
C PRO A 71 12.14 -7.63 -13.60
N THR A 72 11.96 -7.27 -14.85
CA THR A 72 12.75 -7.76 -15.98
C THR A 72 14.11 -7.05 -16.01
N SER A 73 14.10 -5.75 -15.70
CA SER A 73 15.31 -4.91 -15.54
C SER A 73 15.08 -3.83 -14.49
N GLY A 74 16.16 -3.15 -14.07
CA GLY A 74 16.13 -2.14 -13.03
C GLY A 74 16.13 -2.71 -11.61
N ARG A 75 15.91 -1.84 -10.63
CA ARG A 75 15.88 -2.21 -9.20
C ARG A 75 14.65 -1.71 -8.49
N VAL A 76 14.10 -2.55 -7.61
CA VAL A 76 13.00 -2.21 -6.70
C VAL A 76 13.51 -2.36 -5.28
N ILE A 77 13.57 -1.25 -4.55
CA ILE A 77 13.98 -1.22 -3.15
C ILE A 77 12.77 -0.85 -2.31
N VAL A 78 12.44 -1.67 -1.32
CA VAL A 78 11.35 -1.43 -0.38
C VAL A 78 11.88 -1.62 1.02
N ASN A 79 11.75 -0.58 1.84
CA ASN A 79 12.23 -0.55 3.22
C ASN A 79 13.70 -1.01 3.35
N GLY A 80 14.55 -0.53 2.43
CA GLY A 80 15.98 -0.86 2.34
C GLY A 80 16.31 -2.23 1.74
N ALA A 81 15.31 -3.07 1.43
CA ALA A 81 15.54 -4.38 0.82
C ALA A 81 15.42 -4.30 -0.71
N ASP A 82 16.44 -4.76 -1.43
CA ASP A 82 16.34 -5.02 -2.88
C ASP A 82 15.44 -6.23 -3.11
N VAL A 83 14.22 -5.95 -3.56
CA VAL A 83 13.15 -6.95 -3.64
C VAL A 83 13.48 -8.07 -4.62
N ALA A 84 14.18 -7.76 -5.72
CA ALA A 84 14.57 -8.74 -6.73
C ALA A 84 15.59 -9.77 -6.18
N ARG A 85 16.46 -9.33 -5.26
CA ARG A 85 17.53 -10.15 -4.67
C ARG A 85 17.09 -11.00 -3.49
N LEU A 86 15.86 -10.83 -3.00
CA LEU A 86 15.34 -11.63 -1.88
C LEU A 86 15.27 -13.10 -2.27
N LYS A 87 15.91 -13.97 -1.49
CA LYS A 87 15.76 -15.42 -1.61
C LYS A 87 14.32 -15.82 -1.23
N ARG A 88 13.77 -16.88 -1.82
CA ARG A 88 12.38 -17.34 -1.60
C ARG A 88 12.02 -17.43 -0.11
N ARG A 89 12.91 -17.91 0.74
CA ARG A 89 12.73 -18.02 2.20
C ARG A 89 12.65 -16.67 2.94
N GLN A 90 13.15 -15.58 2.34
CA GLN A 90 13.15 -14.25 2.93
C GLN A 90 11.87 -13.47 2.62
N VAL A 91 11.16 -13.82 1.53
CA VAL A 91 9.96 -13.12 1.07
C VAL A 91 8.86 -13.09 2.15
N PRO A 92 8.54 -14.17 2.90
CA PRO A 92 7.54 -14.09 3.96
C PRO A 92 7.91 -13.09 5.06
N LYS A 93 9.19 -13.05 5.48
CA LYS A 93 9.67 -12.07 6.48
C LYS A 93 9.59 -10.64 5.96
N PHE A 94 9.93 -10.43 4.69
CA PHE A 94 9.81 -9.13 4.02
C PHE A 94 8.35 -8.64 4.01
N ARG A 95 7.40 -9.49 3.57
CA ARG A 95 5.97 -9.14 3.50
C ARG A 95 5.33 -8.84 4.86
N ARG A 96 5.88 -9.34 5.97
CA ARG A 96 5.40 -9.02 7.33
C ARG A 96 5.54 -7.54 7.70
N ASN A 97 6.42 -6.80 7.00
CA ASN A 97 6.61 -5.35 7.18
C ASN A 97 5.74 -4.51 6.25
N LEU A 98 4.83 -5.13 5.49
CA LEU A 98 3.92 -4.46 4.59
C LEU A 98 2.48 -4.75 5.00
N GLY A 99 1.68 -3.70 5.15
CA GLY A 99 0.24 -3.82 5.15
C GLY A 99 -0.26 -3.84 3.71
N ILE A 100 -1.29 -4.64 3.43
CA ILE A 100 -1.95 -4.61 2.14
C ILE A 100 -3.46 -4.73 2.28
N VAL A 101 -4.16 -3.90 1.51
CA VAL A 101 -5.62 -3.90 1.36
C VAL A 101 -5.93 -4.07 -0.11
N PHE A 102 -6.88 -4.96 -0.43
CA PHE A 102 -7.33 -5.26 -1.78
C PHE A 102 -8.77 -4.80 -1.99
N GLN A 103 -9.14 -4.58 -3.23
CA GLN A 103 -10.50 -4.22 -3.63
C GLN A 103 -11.55 -5.27 -3.22
N ASP A 104 -11.20 -6.57 -3.28
CA ASP A 104 -12.06 -7.71 -2.96
C ASP A 104 -11.98 -8.14 -1.48
N PHE A 105 -11.47 -7.29 -0.59
CA PHE A 105 -11.29 -7.45 0.85
C PHE A 105 -10.45 -8.66 1.27
N ARG A 106 -10.49 -9.76 0.57
CA ARG A 106 -9.81 -11.05 0.82
C ARG A 106 -9.96 -11.53 2.27
N LEU A 107 -11.19 -11.44 2.78
CA LEU A 107 -11.49 -11.92 4.12
C LEU A 107 -11.61 -13.46 4.14
N LEU A 108 -11.23 -14.04 5.27
CA LEU A 108 -11.43 -15.47 5.55
C LEU A 108 -12.91 -15.69 5.87
N ASN A 109 -13.66 -16.28 4.93
CA ASN A 109 -15.12 -16.38 5.00
C ASN A 109 -15.64 -17.36 6.08
N ASP A 110 -14.80 -18.30 6.51
CA ASP A 110 -15.05 -19.27 7.58
C ASP A 110 -14.72 -18.72 8.97
N ARG A 111 -14.21 -17.49 9.06
CA ARG A 111 -13.74 -16.83 10.27
C ARG A 111 -14.60 -15.62 10.62
N ASN A 112 -14.67 -15.30 11.93
CA ASN A 112 -15.27 -14.06 12.40
C ASN A 112 -14.32 -12.87 12.22
N VAL A 113 -14.79 -11.67 12.57
CA VAL A 113 -14.03 -10.41 12.48
C VAL A 113 -12.73 -10.47 13.29
N TYR A 114 -12.81 -10.89 14.55
CA TYR A 114 -11.62 -11.02 15.40
C TYR A 114 -10.58 -11.96 14.79
N GLU A 115 -11.01 -13.11 14.32
CA GLU A 115 -10.14 -14.14 13.75
C GLU A 115 -9.46 -13.69 12.46
N ASN A 116 -10.15 -12.90 11.62
CA ASN A 116 -9.58 -12.30 10.44
C ASN A 116 -8.40 -11.38 10.77
N VAL A 117 -8.55 -10.51 11.76
CA VAL A 117 -7.47 -9.60 12.19
C VAL A 117 -6.38 -10.37 12.95
N ALA A 118 -6.76 -11.27 13.86
CA ALA A 118 -5.81 -12.10 14.60
C ALA A 118 -4.94 -12.98 13.69
N PHE A 119 -5.43 -13.34 12.51
CA PHE A 119 -4.67 -14.14 11.54
C PHE A 119 -3.34 -13.49 11.18
N ALA A 120 -3.32 -12.18 10.93
CA ALA A 120 -2.09 -11.46 10.62
C ALA A 120 -1.05 -11.53 11.76
N GLN A 121 -1.50 -11.50 13.02
CA GLN A 121 -0.62 -11.65 14.17
C GLN A 121 -0.16 -13.10 14.41
N ARG A 122 -1.01 -14.09 14.11
CA ARG A 122 -0.61 -15.50 14.15
C ARG A 122 0.51 -15.82 13.15
N VAL A 123 0.45 -15.24 11.95
CA VAL A 123 1.49 -15.41 10.91
C VAL A 123 2.86 -14.95 11.38
N ILE A 124 2.93 -13.93 12.25
CA ILE A 124 4.19 -13.46 12.84
C ILE A 124 4.50 -14.10 14.19
N GLN A 125 3.72 -15.10 14.61
CA GLN A 125 3.86 -15.82 15.89
C GLN A 125 3.74 -14.91 17.12
N MET A 126 2.86 -13.88 17.05
CA MET A 126 2.59 -12.99 18.18
C MET A 126 2.03 -13.79 19.37
N PRO A 127 2.53 -13.58 20.60
CA PRO A 127 1.97 -14.20 21.79
C PRO A 127 0.47 -13.92 21.97
N THR A 128 -0.30 -14.93 22.36
CA THR A 128 -1.76 -14.82 22.51
C THR A 128 -2.18 -13.69 23.45
N LYS A 129 -1.40 -13.44 24.52
CA LYS A 129 -1.65 -12.33 25.47
C LYS A 129 -1.64 -10.97 24.74
N LEU A 130 -0.69 -10.77 23.83
CA LEU A 130 -0.58 -9.52 23.04
C LEU A 130 -1.68 -9.46 21.98
N MET A 131 -2.02 -10.56 21.32
CA MET A 131 -3.12 -10.60 20.36
C MET A 131 -4.45 -10.19 20.99
N ARG A 132 -4.73 -10.62 22.24
CA ARG A 132 -5.93 -10.23 22.98
C ARG A 132 -6.03 -8.74 23.27
N LYS A 133 -4.92 -8.00 23.22
CA LYS A 133 -4.86 -6.55 23.36
C LYS A 133 -4.89 -5.88 22.00
N ASN A 134 -4.03 -6.31 21.09
CA ASN A 134 -3.79 -5.61 19.80
C ASN A 134 -4.99 -5.71 18.85
N VAL A 135 -5.64 -6.89 18.77
CA VAL A 135 -6.75 -7.10 17.85
C VAL A 135 -7.97 -6.23 18.18
N PRO A 136 -8.45 -6.17 19.45
CA PRO A 136 -9.51 -5.24 19.80
C PRO A 136 -9.14 -3.76 19.55
N ASN A 137 -7.90 -3.37 19.83
CA ASN A 137 -7.43 -1.98 19.55
C ASN A 137 -7.50 -1.67 18.06
N ALA A 138 -6.97 -2.55 17.19
CA ALA A 138 -7.04 -2.38 15.74
C ALA A 138 -8.49 -2.33 15.23
N LEU A 139 -9.40 -3.13 15.81
CA LEU A 139 -10.82 -3.08 15.47
C LEU A 139 -11.50 -1.79 15.96
N ALA A 140 -11.13 -1.29 17.13
CA ALA A 140 -11.64 -0.02 17.65
C ALA A 140 -11.21 1.16 16.76
N GLU A 141 -9.95 1.16 16.32
CA GLU A 141 -9.39 2.18 15.44
C GLU A 141 -10.15 2.32 14.11
N VAL A 142 -10.61 1.21 13.56
CA VAL A 142 -11.44 1.20 12.33
C VAL A 142 -12.95 1.30 12.60
N GLY A 143 -13.37 1.53 13.86
CA GLY A 143 -14.78 1.69 14.24
C GLY A 143 -15.58 0.39 14.33
N LEU A 144 -14.94 -0.76 14.57
CA LEU A 144 -15.57 -2.09 14.62
C LEU A 144 -15.50 -2.75 16.00
N ALA A 145 -15.28 -1.99 17.09
CA ALA A 145 -15.14 -2.50 18.45
C ALA A 145 -16.31 -3.42 18.89
N GLY A 146 -17.55 -3.11 18.48
CA GLY A 146 -18.76 -3.89 18.84
C GLY A 146 -19.01 -5.12 17.95
N LYS A 147 -18.24 -5.34 16.87
CA LYS A 147 -18.51 -6.37 15.86
C LYS A 147 -17.51 -7.52 15.82
N TYR A 148 -16.65 -7.65 16.82
CA TYR A 148 -15.56 -8.63 16.82
C TYR A 148 -15.99 -10.10 16.69
N LYS A 149 -17.22 -10.46 17.13
CA LYS A 149 -17.79 -11.81 17.01
C LYS A 149 -18.58 -12.03 15.71
N ALA A 150 -18.92 -10.97 14.97
CA ALA A 150 -19.71 -11.08 13.75
C ALA A 150 -18.99 -11.91 12.69
N LYS A 151 -19.73 -12.67 11.89
CA LYS A 151 -19.21 -13.34 10.71
C LYS A 151 -19.06 -12.34 9.56
N THR A 152 -18.07 -12.52 8.71
CA THR A 152 -17.80 -11.61 7.57
C THR A 152 -18.99 -11.42 6.64
N LYS A 153 -19.79 -12.47 6.44
CA LYS A 153 -21.01 -12.43 5.60
C LYS A 153 -22.14 -11.56 6.17
N GLN A 154 -22.07 -11.18 7.45
CA GLN A 154 -23.06 -10.33 8.12
C GLN A 154 -22.70 -8.84 8.06
N LEU A 155 -21.56 -8.51 7.44
CA LEU A 155 -21.02 -7.16 7.37
C LEU A 155 -21.39 -6.50 6.04
N SER A 156 -21.65 -5.18 6.07
CA SER A 156 -21.70 -4.37 4.87
C SER A 156 -20.33 -4.34 4.16
N GLY A 157 -20.27 -3.92 2.90
CA GLY A 157 -19.03 -3.78 2.15
C GLY A 157 -18.02 -2.85 2.86
N GLY A 158 -18.48 -1.70 3.36
CA GLY A 158 -17.64 -0.78 4.12
C GLY A 158 -17.10 -1.39 5.42
N GLU A 159 -17.89 -2.19 6.12
CA GLU A 159 -17.44 -2.91 7.31
C GLU A 159 -16.43 -4.02 6.97
N GLN A 160 -16.63 -4.74 5.88
CA GLN A 160 -15.67 -5.73 5.40
C GLN A 160 -14.33 -5.09 5.06
N GLN A 161 -14.35 -3.91 4.41
CA GLN A 161 -13.15 -3.15 4.11
C GLN A 161 -12.43 -2.67 5.38
N ARG A 162 -13.19 -2.22 6.40
CA ARG A 162 -12.63 -1.86 7.71
C ARG A 162 -11.96 -3.06 8.40
N VAL A 163 -12.53 -4.27 8.29
CA VAL A 163 -11.87 -5.51 8.79
C VAL A 163 -10.58 -5.78 8.02
N ALA A 164 -10.56 -5.63 6.70
CA ALA A 164 -9.36 -5.79 5.89
C ALA A 164 -8.28 -4.77 6.28
N LEU A 165 -8.66 -3.51 6.52
CA LEU A 165 -7.77 -2.46 7.05
C LEU A 165 -7.23 -2.82 8.42
N ALA A 166 -8.07 -3.19 9.38
CA ALA A 166 -7.63 -3.60 10.71
C ALA A 166 -6.62 -4.76 10.64
N ARG A 167 -6.86 -5.74 9.77
CA ARG A 167 -5.95 -6.86 9.53
C ARG A 167 -4.61 -6.40 8.94
N ALA A 168 -4.63 -5.44 8.03
CA ALA A 168 -3.41 -4.89 7.41
C ALA A 168 -2.59 -4.07 8.43
N LEU A 169 -3.24 -3.39 9.37
CA LEU A 169 -2.65 -2.44 10.31
C LEU A 169 -2.26 -3.03 11.66
N VAL A 170 -2.81 -4.18 12.05
CA VAL A 170 -2.63 -4.76 13.40
C VAL A 170 -1.19 -5.06 13.78
N ASN A 171 -0.30 -5.17 12.80
CA ASN A 171 1.15 -5.35 13.00
C ASN A 171 1.94 -4.04 12.82
N GLU A 172 1.26 -2.89 12.76
CA GLU A 172 1.87 -1.56 12.64
C GLU A 172 2.91 -1.48 11.51
N PRO A 173 2.55 -1.85 10.27
CA PRO A 173 3.50 -1.85 9.17
C PRO A 173 3.96 -0.43 8.84
N PRO A 174 5.26 -0.21 8.51
CA PRO A 174 5.74 1.10 8.10
C PRO A 174 5.21 1.54 6.72
N ILE A 175 4.73 0.60 5.91
CA ILE A 175 4.17 0.85 4.57
C ILE A 175 2.85 0.11 4.44
N LEU A 176 1.82 0.83 4.01
CA LEU A 176 0.51 0.29 3.63
C LEU A 176 0.30 0.48 2.13
N LEU A 177 0.04 -0.61 1.43
CA LEU A 177 -0.35 -0.64 0.04
C LEU A 177 -1.86 -0.86 -0.04
N ALA A 178 -2.58 -0.01 -0.74
CA ALA A 178 -4.02 -0.11 -0.92
C ALA A 178 -4.34 -0.16 -2.42
N ASP A 179 -4.77 -1.33 -2.90
CA ASP A 179 -5.12 -1.57 -4.30
C ASP A 179 -6.64 -1.44 -4.46
N GLU A 180 -7.09 -0.31 -5.02
CA GLU A 180 -8.50 0.06 -5.20
C GLU A 180 -9.34 -0.10 -3.91
N PRO A 181 -8.94 0.54 -2.78
CA PRO A 181 -9.54 0.26 -1.48
C PRO A 181 -11.01 0.70 -1.35
N THR A 182 -11.51 1.45 -2.32
CA THR A 182 -12.88 1.97 -2.36
C THR A 182 -13.71 1.45 -3.53
N GLY A 183 -13.13 0.63 -4.41
CA GLY A 183 -13.74 0.22 -5.68
C GLY A 183 -15.05 -0.56 -5.57
N ASN A 184 -15.36 -1.16 -4.42
CA ASN A 184 -16.60 -1.92 -4.16
C ASN A 184 -17.48 -1.23 -3.11
N LEU A 185 -17.30 0.07 -2.86
CA LEU A 185 -18.02 0.83 -1.84
C LEU A 185 -18.87 1.95 -2.45
N ASP A 186 -19.93 2.32 -1.77
CA ASP A 186 -20.66 3.53 -2.08
C ASP A 186 -19.83 4.79 -1.75
N PRO A 187 -20.18 5.98 -2.30
CA PRO A 187 -19.40 7.20 -2.12
C PRO A 187 -19.15 7.57 -0.65
N LYS A 188 -20.14 7.42 0.22
CA LYS A 188 -20.01 7.75 1.65
C LYS A 188 -18.99 6.86 2.34
N ASN A 189 -19.11 5.53 2.18
CA ASN A 189 -18.16 4.58 2.74
C ASN A 189 -16.76 4.76 2.15
N SER A 190 -16.67 5.11 0.86
CA SER A 190 -15.39 5.41 0.19
C SER A 190 -14.66 6.56 0.89
N TRP A 191 -15.35 7.67 1.15
CA TRP A 191 -14.81 8.81 1.87
C TRP A 191 -14.38 8.46 3.30
N GLU A 192 -15.18 7.69 4.03
CA GLU A 192 -14.87 7.27 5.38
C GLU A 192 -13.60 6.41 5.42
N ILE A 193 -13.40 5.52 4.46
CA ILE A 193 -12.19 4.71 4.33
C ILE A 193 -10.97 5.59 4.03
N MET A 194 -11.09 6.55 3.11
CA MET A 194 -9.98 7.43 2.76
C MET A 194 -9.58 8.36 3.90
N LYS A 195 -10.54 8.94 4.62
CA LYS A 195 -10.28 9.72 5.84
C LYS A 195 -9.63 8.89 6.94
N LEU A 196 -10.02 7.61 7.07
CA LEU A 196 -9.37 6.69 8.01
C LEU A 196 -7.91 6.46 7.63
N LEU A 197 -7.61 6.25 6.35
CA LEU A 197 -6.24 6.10 5.85
C LEU A 197 -5.42 7.38 6.10
N GLU A 198 -5.97 8.56 5.81
CA GLU A 198 -5.33 9.84 6.07
C GLU A 198 -4.98 10.01 7.55
N ARG A 199 -5.92 9.76 8.45
CA ARG A 199 -5.69 9.80 9.90
C ARG A 199 -4.57 8.86 10.33
N ILE A 200 -4.54 7.63 9.82
CA ILE A 200 -3.47 6.66 10.12
C ILE A 200 -2.11 7.17 9.63
N ASN A 201 -2.06 7.76 8.46
CA ASN A 201 -0.84 8.37 7.93
C ASN A 201 -0.33 9.49 8.86
N GLU A 202 -1.22 10.40 9.27
CA GLU A 202 -0.88 11.57 10.11
C GLU A 202 -0.49 11.15 11.53
N GLU A 203 -1.26 10.26 12.16
CA GLU A 203 -1.05 9.90 13.57
C GLU A 203 0.14 8.93 13.76
N ARG A 204 0.40 8.06 12.78
CA ARG A 204 1.43 7.01 12.92
C ARG A 204 2.65 7.21 12.04
N GLY A 205 2.60 8.13 11.09
CA GLY A 205 3.65 8.29 10.08
C GLY A 205 3.78 7.07 9.15
N THR A 206 2.73 6.24 9.03
CA THR A 206 2.70 5.11 8.10
C THR A 206 2.74 5.64 6.68
N THR A 207 3.66 5.18 5.85
CA THR A 207 3.67 5.52 4.42
C THR A 207 2.52 4.82 3.73
N ILE A 208 1.68 5.55 3.00
CA ILE A 208 0.50 4.99 2.35
C ILE A 208 0.59 5.19 0.84
N LEU A 209 0.46 4.10 0.11
CA LEU A 209 0.37 4.07 -1.34
C LEU A 209 -1.00 3.56 -1.75
N VAL A 210 -1.81 4.42 -2.36
CA VAL A 210 -3.16 4.10 -2.82
C VAL A 210 -3.17 4.04 -4.35
N VAL A 211 -3.50 2.89 -4.88
CA VAL A 211 -3.86 2.75 -6.30
C VAL A 211 -5.35 2.95 -6.43
N THR A 212 -5.77 3.90 -7.26
CA THR A 212 -7.20 4.17 -7.49
C THR A 212 -7.45 4.81 -8.85
N HIS A 213 -8.68 4.67 -9.33
CA HIS A 213 -9.21 5.40 -10.48
C HIS A 213 -10.31 6.40 -10.06
N ASN A 214 -10.55 6.58 -8.76
CA ASN A 214 -11.56 7.51 -8.24
C ASN A 214 -11.01 8.94 -8.24
N ARG A 215 -11.33 9.71 -9.28
CA ARG A 215 -10.90 11.09 -9.51
C ARG A 215 -11.32 12.03 -8.37
N GLU A 216 -12.60 11.96 -7.98
CA GLU A 216 -13.17 12.84 -6.97
C GLU A 216 -12.38 12.77 -5.64
N ILE A 217 -12.04 11.57 -5.19
CA ILE A 217 -11.25 11.35 -3.98
C ILE A 217 -9.84 11.93 -4.14
N VAL A 218 -9.20 11.68 -5.27
CA VAL A 218 -7.83 12.15 -5.54
C VAL A 218 -7.77 13.68 -5.53
N ASP A 219 -8.72 14.32 -6.23
CA ASP A 219 -8.79 15.78 -6.38
C ASP A 219 -9.08 16.48 -5.05
N GLU A 220 -9.96 15.91 -4.23
CA GLU A 220 -10.32 16.49 -2.94
C GLU A 220 -9.23 16.34 -1.89
N MET A 221 -8.55 15.19 -1.83
CA MET A 221 -7.53 14.93 -0.81
C MET A 221 -6.23 15.70 -1.01
N LYS A 222 -5.93 16.19 -2.22
CA LYS A 222 -4.77 17.04 -2.55
C LYS A 222 -3.44 16.50 -2.01
N LYS A 223 -3.24 15.19 -2.09
CA LYS A 223 -1.98 14.51 -1.76
C LYS A 223 -1.11 14.40 -3.00
N ARG A 224 0.09 13.84 -2.88
CA ARG A 224 0.95 13.55 -4.03
C ARG A 224 0.28 12.56 -4.96
N VAL A 225 0.30 12.85 -6.26
CA VAL A 225 -0.31 12.03 -7.31
C VAL A 225 0.73 11.67 -8.35
N ILE A 226 0.89 10.37 -8.59
CA ILE A 226 1.74 9.82 -9.66
C ILE A 226 0.82 9.22 -10.72
N THR A 227 0.85 9.78 -11.93
CA THR A 227 0.02 9.32 -13.04
C THR A 227 0.80 8.35 -13.92
N MET A 228 0.21 7.19 -14.17
CA MET A 228 0.78 6.13 -15.02
C MET A 228 -0.04 5.94 -16.29
N LYS A 229 0.64 5.86 -17.44
CA LYS A 229 0.05 5.56 -18.75
C LYS A 229 0.92 4.56 -19.51
N LYS A 230 0.33 3.48 -20.01
CA LYS A 230 1.03 2.46 -20.82
C LYS A 230 2.36 1.99 -20.23
N GLY A 231 2.41 1.82 -18.92
CA GLY A 231 3.59 1.30 -18.22
C GLY A 231 4.65 2.35 -17.85
N VAL A 232 4.45 3.62 -18.15
CA VAL A 232 5.37 4.72 -17.80
C VAL A 232 4.73 5.68 -16.81
N VAL A 233 5.55 6.40 -16.03
CA VAL A 233 5.12 7.55 -15.23
C VAL A 233 5.13 8.77 -16.12
N ILE A 234 3.99 9.44 -16.26
CA ILE A 234 3.83 10.63 -17.09
C ILE A 234 3.77 11.92 -16.27
N SER A 235 3.37 11.84 -15.00
CA SER A 235 3.34 12.97 -14.06
C SER A 235 3.60 12.49 -12.64
N ASP A 236 4.21 13.38 -11.83
CA ASP A 236 4.47 13.17 -10.38
C ASP A 236 4.35 14.55 -9.70
N GLU A 237 3.21 14.81 -9.07
CA GLU A 237 2.86 16.12 -8.50
C GLU A 237 2.66 16.02 -6.98
N GLU A 238 3.35 16.87 -6.21
CA GLU A 238 3.28 16.86 -4.72
C GLU A 238 1.89 17.18 -4.17
N LYS A 239 1.10 17.99 -4.88
CA LYS A 239 -0.31 18.31 -4.57
C LYS A 239 -1.08 18.29 -5.89
N GLY A 240 -1.21 17.10 -6.43
CA GLY A 240 -1.84 16.91 -7.73
C GLY A 240 -3.34 16.64 -7.63
N GLY A 241 -4.01 16.79 -8.78
CA GLY A 241 -5.32 16.27 -9.07
C GLY A 241 -5.23 15.17 -10.11
N TYR A 242 -6.37 14.60 -10.47
CA TYR A 242 -6.45 13.64 -11.56
C TYR A 242 -6.31 14.39 -12.89
N ILE A 243 -5.26 14.13 -13.65
CA ILE A 243 -5.10 14.74 -14.96
C ILE A 243 -6.00 14.02 -15.96
N ASP A 244 -6.99 14.74 -16.51
CA ASP A 244 -7.72 14.29 -17.69
C ASP A 244 -6.82 14.41 -18.91
N GLU A 245 -6.62 13.32 -19.59
CA GLU A 245 -5.97 13.32 -20.90
C GLU A 245 -7.04 13.22 -21.97
N ASP A 246 -7.18 14.29 -22.75
CA ASP A 246 -7.87 14.28 -24.06
C ASP A 246 -7.13 13.39 -25.07
#